data_1050b424a865f2753679fad468eeacda
#
_entry.id   1050b424a865f2753679fad468eeacda
#
_cell.length_a   1.000
_cell.length_b   1.000
_cell.length_c   1.000
_cell.angle_alpha   90.00
_cell.angle_beta   90.00
_cell.angle_gamma   90.00
#
_symmetry.space_group_name_H-M   'P 1'
#
loop_
_entity.id
_entity.type
_entity.pdbx_description
1 polymer ?
#
loop_
_entity_poly.entity_id
_entity_poly.type
_entity_poly.pdbx_seq_one_letter_code
_entity_poly.pdbx_strand_id
1 'polypeptide(L)'
;MLDSIREDELLHLAVHLTFVCSLRAGETAGIDLHTIDFRDGSLWITRQIQRVSDSAIGVLPKHEVLRIFPKQVLTSKSSMILKGPKTEDSHRKQYLTTPLLDELHERLARIEENQAFFREEYRDYGLLICQTDGRPVDPRNLEKSFKEHQKRIGIPENERIDFQGLRKSGQMHKVRLSQNNYQLVAENAGQSPEVLMNHYNEALDYEKRALSRLVENSFYPHRETSGEAQDSADVSALMAQIQQNPELCRKLLQSLTLGTQQRV
;
A
#
# COMPACT_ATOMS: atom_id res chain seq x y z
N MET A 1 -10.87 1.08 0.28
CA MET A 1 -10.24 0.02 -0.56
C MET A 1 -9.69 -1.13 0.28
N LEU A 2 -8.84 -0.90 1.30
CA LEU A 2 -8.30 -2.02 2.10
C LEU A 2 -9.42 -2.85 2.75
N ASP A 3 -10.39 -2.22 3.40
CA ASP A 3 -11.53 -2.94 4.00
C ASP A 3 -12.36 -3.76 3.02
N SER A 4 -12.44 -3.35 1.75
CA SER A 4 -13.20 -4.09 0.75
C SER A 4 -12.52 -5.38 0.29
N ILE A 5 -11.24 -5.58 0.60
CA ILE A 5 -10.43 -6.77 0.24
C ILE A 5 -10.41 -7.81 1.37
N ARG A 6 -10.94 -7.54 2.55
CA ARG A 6 -10.82 -8.41 3.74
C ARG A 6 -11.21 -9.87 3.54
N GLU A 7 -12.10 -10.16 2.62
CA GLU A 7 -12.49 -11.54 2.29
C GLU A 7 -11.38 -12.35 1.62
N ASP A 8 -10.43 -11.69 0.94
CA ASP A 8 -9.22 -12.31 0.39
C ASP A 8 -8.03 -11.94 1.29
N GLU A 9 -7.86 -12.70 2.38
CA GLU A 9 -6.84 -12.46 3.41
C GLU A 9 -5.44 -12.29 2.81
N LEU A 10 -5.09 -13.08 1.80
CA LEU A 10 -3.77 -13.02 1.19
C LEU A 10 -3.56 -11.75 0.37
N LEU A 11 -4.56 -11.37 -0.41
CA LEU A 11 -4.52 -10.12 -1.18
C LEU A 11 -4.55 -8.91 -0.26
N HIS A 12 -5.36 -8.95 0.82
CA HIS A 12 -5.42 -7.91 1.83
C HIS A 12 -4.05 -7.65 2.43
N LEU A 13 -3.39 -8.69 2.95
CA LEU A 13 -2.05 -8.59 3.52
C LEU A 13 -1.02 -8.09 2.49
N ALA A 14 -1.06 -8.59 1.25
CA ALA A 14 -0.14 -8.16 0.19
C ALA A 14 -0.30 -6.67 -0.15
N VAL A 15 -1.54 -6.16 -0.22
CA VAL A 15 -1.86 -4.75 -0.46
C VAL A 15 -1.42 -3.89 0.72
N HIS A 16 -1.72 -4.32 1.96
CA HIS A 16 -1.35 -3.62 3.18
C HIS A 16 0.19 -3.49 3.31
N LEU A 17 0.92 -4.58 3.17
CA LEU A 17 2.39 -4.60 3.15
C LEU A 17 2.97 -3.69 2.05
N THR A 18 2.42 -3.77 0.84
CA THR A 18 2.90 -2.95 -0.30
C THR A 18 2.75 -1.47 -0.01
N PHE A 19 1.61 -1.04 0.53
CA PHE A 19 1.35 0.37 0.85
C PHE A 19 2.22 0.84 2.03
N VAL A 20 2.18 0.12 3.16
CA VAL A 20 2.88 0.52 4.40
C VAL A 20 4.39 0.44 4.25
N CYS A 21 4.92 -0.64 3.67
CA CYS A 21 6.36 -0.85 3.54
C CYS A 21 6.93 -0.40 2.18
N SER A 22 6.12 0.19 1.31
CA SER A 22 6.53 0.65 -0.03
C SER A 22 7.23 -0.44 -0.84
N LEU A 23 6.63 -1.66 -0.88
CA LEU A 23 7.22 -2.82 -1.53
C LEU A 23 6.90 -2.89 -3.03
N ARG A 24 7.77 -3.55 -3.80
CA ARG A 24 7.43 -4.02 -5.14
C ARG A 24 6.66 -5.33 -5.04
N ALA A 25 5.80 -5.67 -6.02
CA ALA A 25 5.05 -6.92 -6.03
C ALA A 25 5.94 -8.17 -5.82
N GLY A 26 7.11 -8.18 -6.43
CA GLY A 26 8.09 -9.26 -6.25
C GLY A 26 8.71 -9.31 -4.86
N GLU A 27 8.97 -8.17 -4.23
CA GLU A 27 9.44 -8.07 -2.84
C GLU A 27 8.35 -8.56 -1.90
N THR A 28 7.09 -8.13 -2.10
CA THR A 28 5.94 -8.58 -1.31
C THR A 28 5.79 -10.11 -1.37
N ALA A 29 5.83 -10.70 -2.56
CA ALA A 29 5.74 -12.15 -2.73
C ALA A 29 6.94 -12.90 -2.15
N GLY A 30 8.12 -12.26 -2.04
CA GLY A 30 9.38 -12.85 -1.57
C GLY A 30 9.69 -12.64 -0.09
N ILE A 31 8.77 -12.08 0.71
CA ILE A 31 9.01 -11.85 2.15
C ILE A 31 9.37 -13.15 2.85
N ASP A 32 10.48 -13.12 3.59
CA ASP A 32 10.97 -14.22 4.41
C ASP A 32 10.34 -14.16 5.80
N LEU A 33 9.69 -15.24 6.23
CA LEU A 33 9.16 -15.36 7.59
C LEU A 33 10.23 -15.10 8.67
N HIS A 34 11.46 -15.55 8.42
CA HIS A 34 12.57 -15.44 9.39
C HIS A 34 13.16 -14.04 9.50
N THR A 35 12.74 -13.11 8.64
CA THR A 35 13.19 -11.70 8.67
C THR A 35 12.24 -10.78 9.41
N ILE A 36 11.15 -11.33 9.97
CA ILE A 36 10.17 -10.60 10.78
C ILE A 36 10.61 -10.65 12.25
N ASP A 37 10.85 -9.50 12.84
CA ASP A 37 11.13 -9.36 14.28
C ASP A 37 9.92 -8.72 14.97
N PHE A 38 9.12 -9.55 15.62
CA PHE A 38 7.93 -9.11 16.37
C PHE A 38 8.25 -8.33 17.64
N ARG A 39 9.48 -8.48 18.22
CA ARG A 39 9.88 -7.73 19.40
C ARG A 39 10.21 -6.28 19.07
N ASP A 40 10.91 -6.10 17.93
CA ASP A 40 11.30 -4.79 17.42
C ASP A 40 10.20 -4.19 16.51
N GLY A 41 9.19 -4.97 16.15
CA GLY A 41 8.14 -4.56 15.22
C GLY A 41 8.69 -4.26 13.83
N SER A 42 9.59 -5.07 13.32
CA SER A 42 10.29 -4.79 12.07
C SER A 42 10.38 -5.99 11.13
N LEU A 43 10.67 -5.69 9.87
CA LEU A 43 10.82 -6.64 8.77
C LEU A 43 12.01 -6.24 7.89
N TRP A 44 12.91 -7.18 7.58
CA TRP A 44 13.95 -6.97 6.58
C TRP A 44 13.51 -7.42 5.20
N ILE A 45 13.66 -6.55 4.22
CA ILE A 45 13.45 -6.85 2.81
C ILE A 45 14.79 -7.26 2.20
N THR A 46 14.95 -8.56 1.96
CA THR A 46 16.24 -9.16 1.55
C THR A 46 16.14 -9.94 0.24
N ARG A 47 14.93 -10.22 -0.26
CA ARG A 47 14.72 -11.06 -1.42
C ARG A 47 13.40 -10.74 -2.14
N GLN A 48 13.27 -11.26 -3.34
CA GLN A 48 12.08 -11.08 -4.18
C GLN A 48 11.80 -12.32 -5.02
N ILE A 49 10.53 -12.53 -5.35
CA ILE A 49 10.13 -13.53 -6.36
C ILE A 49 9.96 -12.84 -7.70
N GLN A 50 10.48 -13.48 -8.73
CA GLN A 50 10.34 -13.04 -10.12
C GLN A 50 10.03 -14.23 -11.00
N ARG A 51 9.17 -14.05 -12.01
CA ARG A 51 9.00 -15.01 -13.08
C ARG A 51 9.94 -14.66 -14.23
N VAL A 52 10.73 -15.63 -14.65
CA VAL A 52 11.78 -15.47 -15.67
C VAL A 52 11.62 -16.59 -16.71
N SER A 53 11.90 -16.29 -18.00
CA SER A 53 11.93 -17.34 -19.04
C SER A 53 13.07 -18.34 -18.76
N ASP A 54 12.83 -19.59 -19.09
CA ASP A 54 13.84 -20.64 -18.85
C ASP A 54 15.17 -20.35 -19.57
N SER A 55 15.11 -19.72 -20.75
CA SER A 55 16.29 -19.27 -21.48
C SER A 55 17.07 -18.18 -20.74
N ALA A 56 16.37 -17.27 -20.07
CA ALA A 56 17.02 -16.19 -19.31
C ALA A 56 17.62 -16.68 -17.98
N ILE A 57 17.08 -17.73 -17.37
CA ILE A 57 17.65 -18.31 -16.14
C ILE A 57 19.08 -18.79 -16.38
N GLY A 58 19.38 -19.35 -17.55
CA GLY A 58 20.70 -19.84 -17.90
C GLY A 58 21.80 -18.75 -18.01
N VAL A 59 21.39 -17.48 -18.18
CA VAL A 59 22.32 -16.34 -18.30
C VAL A 59 22.37 -15.46 -17.05
N LEU A 60 21.49 -15.73 -16.06
CA LEU A 60 21.56 -15.00 -14.78
C LEU A 60 22.79 -15.40 -13.97
N PRO A 61 23.44 -14.44 -13.27
CA PRO A 61 24.51 -14.77 -12.33
C PRO A 61 24.01 -15.77 -11.28
N LYS A 62 24.72 -16.88 -11.11
CA LYS A 62 24.30 -17.96 -10.19
C LYS A 62 24.14 -17.49 -8.73
N HIS A 63 24.92 -16.49 -8.32
CA HIS A 63 24.86 -15.94 -6.96
C HIS A 63 23.61 -15.09 -6.71
N GLU A 64 22.96 -14.57 -7.76
CA GLU A 64 21.70 -13.82 -7.62
C GLU A 64 20.49 -14.73 -7.44
N VAL A 65 20.54 -15.98 -7.94
CA VAL A 65 19.43 -16.91 -7.90
C VAL A 65 19.53 -17.78 -6.65
N LEU A 66 18.74 -17.47 -5.63
CA LEU A 66 18.71 -18.21 -4.37
C LEU A 66 17.98 -19.54 -4.53
N ARG A 67 16.92 -19.59 -5.35
CA ARG A 67 16.11 -20.79 -5.61
C ARG A 67 15.36 -20.68 -6.93
N ILE A 68 15.22 -21.79 -7.61
CA ILE A 68 14.28 -21.98 -8.72
C ILE A 68 13.14 -22.84 -8.17
N PHE A 69 11.91 -22.35 -8.23
CA PHE A 69 10.74 -23.10 -7.77
C PHE A 69 10.28 -24.11 -8.79
N PRO A 70 9.76 -25.28 -8.37
CA PRO A 70 9.13 -26.24 -9.28
C PRO A 70 8.02 -25.59 -10.10
N LYS A 71 7.94 -25.98 -11.37
CA LYS A 71 6.89 -25.49 -12.27
C LYS A 71 5.53 -26.01 -11.83
N GLN A 72 4.57 -25.11 -11.66
CA GLN A 72 3.17 -25.48 -11.43
C GLN A 72 2.48 -25.96 -12.71
N VAL A 73 2.93 -25.47 -13.87
CA VAL A 73 2.51 -25.92 -15.19
C VAL A 73 3.76 -26.41 -15.93
N LEU A 74 3.86 -27.70 -16.16
CA LEU A 74 5.06 -28.34 -16.74
C LEU A 74 5.40 -27.82 -18.15
N THR A 75 4.38 -27.45 -18.94
CA THR A 75 4.55 -26.91 -20.30
C THR A 75 4.97 -25.44 -20.33
N SER A 76 5.03 -24.78 -19.17
CA SER A 76 5.45 -23.38 -19.09
C SER A 76 6.91 -23.22 -19.54
N LYS A 77 7.17 -22.21 -20.38
CA LYS A 77 8.52 -21.79 -20.79
C LYS A 77 9.15 -20.78 -19.83
N SER A 78 8.61 -20.66 -18.63
CA SER A 78 9.09 -19.74 -17.59
C SER A 78 8.96 -20.38 -16.22
N SER A 79 9.85 -20.03 -15.31
CA SER A 79 9.87 -20.50 -13.94
C SER A 79 9.83 -19.32 -12.97
N MET A 80 9.30 -19.54 -11.78
CA MET A 80 9.46 -18.59 -10.68
C MET A 80 10.82 -18.82 -10.02
N ILE A 81 11.53 -17.73 -9.76
CA ILE A 81 12.80 -17.76 -9.03
C ILE A 81 12.71 -16.87 -7.80
N LEU A 82 13.36 -17.30 -6.75
CA LEU A 82 13.69 -16.45 -5.61
C LEU A 82 15.08 -15.89 -5.84
N LYS A 83 15.22 -14.58 -5.78
CA LYS A 83 16.52 -13.94 -5.93
C LYS A 83 16.74 -12.85 -4.87
N GLY A 84 18.01 -12.55 -4.62
CA GLY A 84 18.40 -11.37 -3.85
C GLY A 84 17.97 -10.07 -4.55
N PRO A 85 18.02 -8.95 -3.86
CA PRO A 85 17.80 -7.65 -4.48
C PRO A 85 18.88 -7.33 -5.50
N LYS A 86 18.59 -6.39 -6.40
CA LYS A 86 19.52 -6.02 -7.49
C LYS A 86 20.81 -5.35 -7.00
N THR A 87 20.74 -4.66 -5.87
CA THR A 87 21.86 -3.94 -5.25
C THR A 87 21.85 -4.18 -3.74
N GLU A 88 22.99 -4.07 -3.07
CA GLU A 88 23.10 -4.17 -1.61
C GLU A 88 22.25 -3.12 -0.91
N ASP A 89 22.17 -1.91 -1.45
CA ASP A 89 21.33 -0.81 -0.93
C ASP A 89 19.83 -1.11 -0.97
N SER A 90 19.43 -2.17 -1.68
CA SER A 90 18.04 -2.63 -1.70
C SER A 90 17.68 -3.48 -0.48
N HIS A 91 18.67 -3.94 0.31
CA HIS A 91 18.43 -4.51 1.62
C HIS A 91 18.01 -3.41 2.58
N ARG A 92 16.84 -3.51 3.14
CA ARG A 92 16.31 -2.46 4.02
C ARG A 92 15.44 -3.01 5.12
N LYS A 93 15.48 -2.35 6.26
CA LYS A 93 14.60 -2.59 7.38
C LYS A 93 13.35 -1.74 7.26
N GLN A 94 12.19 -2.34 7.51
CA GLN A 94 10.90 -1.66 7.59
C GLN A 94 10.37 -1.78 9.01
N TYR A 95 9.92 -0.67 9.59
CA TYR A 95 9.16 -0.70 10.83
C TYR A 95 7.68 -0.84 10.51
N LEU A 96 7.02 -1.73 11.23
CA LEU A 96 5.66 -2.14 10.96
C LEU A 96 4.70 -1.39 11.90
N THR A 97 3.51 -1.08 11.38
CA THR A 97 2.44 -0.53 12.21
C THR A 97 1.79 -1.64 13.04
N THR A 98 1.22 -1.29 14.21
CA THR A 98 0.52 -2.27 15.07
C THR A 98 -0.54 -3.07 14.32
N PRO A 99 -1.45 -2.46 13.52
CA PRO A 99 -2.43 -3.24 12.76
C PRO A 99 -1.81 -4.24 11.76
N LEU A 100 -0.65 -3.90 11.18
CA LEU A 100 0.04 -4.81 10.28
C LEU A 100 0.72 -5.95 11.04
N LEU A 101 1.24 -5.70 12.24
CA LEU A 101 1.77 -6.75 13.11
C LEU A 101 0.69 -7.75 13.54
N ASP A 102 -0.50 -7.26 13.88
CA ASP A 102 -1.65 -8.11 14.22
C ASP A 102 -2.02 -9.02 13.04
N GLU A 103 -2.11 -8.45 11.84
CA GLU A 103 -2.38 -9.21 10.61
C GLU A 103 -1.28 -10.24 10.29
N LEU A 104 -0.02 -9.92 10.60
CA LEU A 104 1.08 -10.86 10.46
C LEU A 104 0.96 -12.05 11.44
N HIS A 105 0.54 -11.81 12.68
CA HIS A 105 0.28 -12.90 13.63
C HIS A 105 -0.86 -13.81 13.14
N GLU A 106 -1.96 -13.25 12.65
CA GLU A 106 -3.07 -14.03 12.06
C GLU A 106 -2.56 -14.85 10.86
N ARG A 107 -1.74 -14.26 10.02
CA ARG A 107 -1.16 -14.96 8.86
C ARG A 107 -0.24 -16.11 9.27
N LEU A 108 0.59 -15.95 10.29
CA LEU A 108 1.44 -17.02 10.82
C LEU A 108 0.61 -18.17 11.34
N ALA A 109 -0.42 -17.90 12.14
CA ALA A 109 -1.33 -18.93 12.63
C ALA A 109 -1.99 -19.70 11.46
N ARG A 110 -2.41 -18.99 10.40
CA ARG A 110 -2.95 -19.62 9.19
C ARG A 110 -1.93 -20.50 8.46
N ILE A 111 -0.66 -20.11 8.43
CA ILE A 111 0.42 -20.92 7.85
C ILE A 111 0.62 -22.20 8.68
N GLU A 112 0.62 -22.12 10.00
CA GLU A 112 0.74 -23.27 10.89
C GLU A 112 -0.45 -24.25 10.74
N GLU A 113 -1.68 -23.75 10.64
CA GLU A 113 -2.88 -24.53 10.33
C GLU A 113 -2.74 -25.28 8.99
N ASN A 114 -2.28 -24.60 7.96
CA ASN A 114 -2.06 -25.18 6.65
C ASN A 114 -0.96 -26.25 6.67
N GLN A 115 0.14 -26.01 7.37
CA GLN A 115 1.20 -27.01 7.58
C GLN A 115 0.67 -28.27 8.26
N ALA A 116 -0.14 -28.10 9.31
CA ALA A 116 -0.76 -29.22 10.00
C ALA A 116 -1.76 -29.99 9.12
N PHE A 117 -2.50 -29.28 8.25
CA PHE A 117 -3.47 -29.88 7.33
C PHE A 117 -2.80 -30.66 6.19
N PHE A 118 -1.84 -30.05 5.48
CA PHE A 118 -1.18 -30.63 4.31
C PHE A 118 -0.05 -31.61 4.67
N ARG A 119 0.51 -31.50 5.88
CA ARG A 119 1.59 -32.39 6.38
C ARG A 119 2.75 -32.51 5.39
N GLU A 120 3.03 -33.72 4.91
CA GLU A 120 4.14 -34.02 3.97
C GLU A 120 3.94 -33.38 2.59
N GLU A 121 2.72 -33.02 2.22
CA GLU A 121 2.41 -32.34 0.96
C GLU A 121 2.68 -30.83 1.02
N TYR A 122 2.81 -30.26 2.23
CA TYR A 122 3.13 -28.85 2.40
C TYR A 122 4.55 -28.54 1.89
N ARG A 123 4.65 -27.49 1.08
CA ARG A 123 5.91 -27.05 0.47
C ARG A 123 6.45 -25.83 1.19
N ASP A 124 7.14 -26.04 2.30
CA ASP A 124 7.72 -24.96 3.08
C ASP A 124 8.92 -24.31 2.36
N TYR A 125 8.75 -23.07 1.97
CA TYR A 125 9.80 -22.22 1.41
C TYR A 125 10.13 -21.02 2.30
N GLY A 126 9.60 -20.95 3.51
CA GLY A 126 9.76 -19.84 4.42
C GLY A 126 9.16 -18.52 3.90
N LEU A 127 8.08 -18.58 3.11
CA LEU A 127 7.44 -17.43 2.51
C LEU A 127 6.22 -16.99 3.31
N LEU A 128 6.12 -15.69 3.61
CA LEU A 128 4.93 -15.11 4.22
C LEU A 128 3.73 -15.13 3.26
N ILE A 129 3.97 -14.71 2.01
CA ILE A 129 2.97 -14.68 0.95
C ILE A 129 3.09 -15.98 0.13
N CYS A 130 2.43 -17.03 0.61
CA CYS A 130 2.38 -18.33 -0.02
C CYS A 130 0.95 -18.83 -0.18
N GLN A 131 0.75 -19.80 -1.09
CA GLN A 131 -0.51 -20.52 -1.25
C GLN A 131 -0.79 -21.39 -0.01
N THR A 132 -1.99 -21.95 0.08
CA THR A 132 -2.40 -22.81 1.21
C THR A 132 -1.51 -24.03 1.40
N ASP A 133 -0.95 -24.56 0.32
CA ASP A 133 -0.01 -25.68 0.31
C ASP A 133 1.47 -25.26 0.42
N GLY A 134 1.74 -24.01 0.76
CA GLY A 134 3.08 -23.44 0.94
C GLY A 134 3.80 -23.03 -0.35
N ARG A 135 3.24 -23.33 -1.54
CA ARG A 135 3.87 -22.93 -2.80
C ARG A 135 3.92 -21.41 -2.96
N PRO A 136 4.93 -20.88 -3.69
CA PRO A 136 5.06 -19.46 -3.91
C PRO A 136 3.87 -18.89 -4.70
N VAL A 137 3.52 -17.65 -4.41
CA VAL A 137 2.55 -16.87 -5.21
C VAL A 137 3.30 -16.13 -6.31
N ASP A 138 2.79 -16.25 -7.54
CA ASP A 138 3.30 -15.44 -8.65
C ASP A 138 2.93 -13.97 -8.44
N PRO A 139 3.90 -13.03 -8.41
CA PRO A 139 3.61 -11.60 -8.29
C PRO A 139 2.58 -11.09 -9.32
N ARG A 140 2.55 -11.68 -10.52
CA ARG A 140 1.56 -11.34 -11.55
C ARG A 140 0.14 -11.76 -11.17
N ASN A 141 -0.01 -12.82 -10.34
CA ASN A 141 -1.32 -13.21 -9.85
C ASN A 141 -1.82 -12.21 -8.78
N LEU A 142 -0.94 -11.70 -7.92
CA LEU A 142 -1.29 -10.61 -7.01
C LEU A 142 -1.77 -9.37 -7.78
N GLU A 143 -1.02 -8.97 -8.82
CA GLU A 143 -1.39 -7.87 -9.71
C GLU A 143 -2.76 -8.08 -10.35
N LYS A 144 -2.99 -9.28 -10.89
CA LYS A 144 -4.25 -9.66 -11.53
C LYS A 144 -5.41 -9.63 -10.54
N SER A 145 -5.26 -10.29 -9.39
CA SER A 145 -6.29 -10.33 -8.34
C SER A 145 -6.63 -8.93 -7.84
N PHE A 146 -5.64 -8.06 -7.68
CA PHE A 146 -5.85 -6.68 -7.27
C PHE A 146 -6.63 -5.87 -8.31
N LYS A 147 -6.31 -6.01 -9.60
CA LYS A 147 -7.05 -5.37 -10.70
C LYS A 147 -8.47 -5.89 -10.81
N GLU A 148 -8.67 -7.20 -10.67
CA GLU A 148 -10.01 -7.81 -10.66
C GLU A 148 -10.84 -7.34 -9.46
N HIS A 149 -10.23 -7.21 -8.29
CA HIS A 149 -10.91 -6.65 -7.13
C HIS A 149 -11.36 -5.20 -7.37
N GLN A 150 -10.48 -4.34 -7.88
CA GLN A 150 -10.82 -2.96 -8.22
C GLN A 150 -11.98 -2.87 -9.23
N LYS A 151 -12.01 -3.78 -10.21
CA LYS A 151 -13.13 -3.90 -11.15
C LYS A 151 -14.42 -4.28 -10.42
N ARG A 152 -14.36 -5.24 -9.50
CA ARG A 152 -15.52 -5.74 -8.74
C ARG A 152 -16.16 -4.65 -7.87
N ILE A 153 -15.35 -3.76 -7.29
CA ILE A 153 -15.84 -2.63 -6.47
C ILE A 153 -16.17 -1.39 -7.29
N GLY A 154 -16.17 -1.49 -8.63
CA GLY A 154 -16.64 -0.44 -9.52
C GLY A 154 -15.63 0.67 -9.85
N ILE A 155 -14.33 0.48 -9.56
CA ILE A 155 -13.32 1.48 -9.96
C ILE A 155 -13.20 1.49 -11.48
N PRO A 156 -13.35 2.67 -12.14
CA PRO A 156 -13.18 2.82 -13.58
C PRO A 156 -11.80 2.35 -14.05
N GLU A 157 -11.72 1.84 -15.28
CA GLU A 157 -10.48 1.23 -15.80
C GLU A 157 -9.29 2.20 -15.80
N ASN A 158 -9.53 3.44 -16.15
CA ASN A 158 -8.53 4.52 -16.17
C ASN A 158 -8.07 4.98 -14.77
N GLU A 159 -8.78 4.59 -13.72
CA GLU A 159 -8.45 4.91 -12.32
C GLU A 159 -7.84 3.73 -11.56
N ARG A 160 -7.84 2.52 -12.18
CA ARG A 160 -7.24 1.34 -11.55
C ARG A 160 -5.73 1.48 -11.50
N ILE A 161 -5.19 1.11 -10.35
CA ILE A 161 -3.74 1.09 -10.10
C ILE A 161 -3.24 -0.35 -10.01
N ASP A 162 -1.97 -0.54 -10.31
CA ASP A 162 -1.23 -1.78 -10.06
C ASP A 162 -0.46 -1.69 -8.72
N PHE A 163 0.30 -2.72 -8.37
CA PHE A 163 1.13 -2.71 -7.16
C PHE A 163 2.20 -1.61 -7.19
N GLN A 164 2.68 -1.25 -8.38
CA GLN A 164 3.63 -0.14 -8.49
C GLN A 164 2.95 1.20 -8.21
N GLY A 165 1.72 1.39 -8.67
CA GLY A 165 0.90 2.56 -8.33
C GLY A 165 0.57 2.61 -6.84
N LEU A 166 0.24 1.44 -6.23
CA LEU A 166 0.00 1.33 -4.80
C LEU A 166 1.25 1.70 -3.98
N ARG A 167 2.44 1.20 -4.39
CA ARG A 167 3.73 1.56 -3.80
C ARG A 167 3.98 3.07 -3.90
N LYS A 168 3.78 3.66 -5.10
CA LYS A 168 3.90 5.11 -5.31
C LYS A 168 2.97 5.89 -4.38
N SER A 169 1.72 5.47 -4.25
CA SER A 169 0.74 6.10 -3.34
C SER A 169 1.19 6.05 -1.88
N GLY A 170 1.74 4.93 -1.40
CA GLY A 170 2.30 4.80 -0.06
C GLY A 170 3.50 5.71 0.17
N GLN A 171 4.40 5.82 -0.81
CA GLN A 171 5.55 6.74 -0.76
C GLN A 171 5.10 8.20 -0.71
N MET A 172 4.14 8.58 -1.55
CA MET A 172 3.59 9.94 -1.58
C MET A 172 2.94 10.31 -0.25
N HIS A 173 2.20 9.37 0.35
CA HIS A 173 1.61 9.55 1.67
C HIS A 173 2.70 9.80 2.74
N LYS A 174 3.77 9.00 2.74
CA LYS A 174 4.91 9.17 3.64
C LYS A 174 5.65 10.50 3.45
N VAL A 175 5.85 10.94 2.19
CA VAL A 175 6.46 12.25 1.90
C VAL A 175 5.65 13.37 2.55
N ARG A 176 4.33 13.34 2.44
CA ARG A 176 3.45 14.34 3.10
C ARG A 176 3.55 14.27 4.62
N LEU A 177 3.49 13.09 5.20
CA LEU A 177 3.60 12.89 6.66
C LEU A 177 4.97 13.33 7.21
N SER A 178 6.04 13.14 6.45
CA SER A 178 7.41 13.52 6.83
C SER A 178 7.77 14.98 6.49
N GLN A 179 6.77 15.82 6.18
CA GLN A 179 6.99 17.21 5.79
C GLN A 179 7.98 17.36 4.62
N ASN A 180 7.81 16.54 3.58
CA ASN A 180 8.63 16.50 2.38
C ASN A 180 10.09 16.04 2.61
N ASN A 181 10.33 15.20 3.60
CA ASN A 181 11.63 14.56 3.78
C ASN A 181 11.83 13.42 2.76
N TYR A 182 12.21 13.79 1.53
CA TYR A 182 12.41 12.84 0.42
C TYR A 182 13.54 11.84 0.70
N GLN A 183 14.59 12.27 1.42
CA GLN A 183 15.72 11.40 1.74
C GLN A 183 15.26 10.22 2.59
N LEU A 184 14.57 10.49 3.70
CA LEU A 184 14.05 9.47 4.61
C LEU A 184 13.11 8.49 3.90
N VAL A 185 12.19 9.02 3.06
CA VAL A 185 11.22 8.18 2.36
C VAL A 185 11.89 7.35 1.26
N ALA A 186 12.88 7.89 0.57
CA ALA A 186 13.63 7.17 -0.45
C ALA A 186 14.44 6.01 0.14
N GLU A 187 15.13 6.22 1.26
CA GLU A 187 15.82 5.17 2.02
C GLU A 187 14.83 4.08 2.48
N ASN A 188 13.70 4.49 3.07
CA ASN A 188 12.64 3.56 3.47
C ASN A 188 12.11 2.75 2.28
N ALA A 189 12.03 3.34 1.09
CA ALA A 189 11.54 2.68 -0.12
C ALA A 189 12.61 1.87 -0.89
N GLY A 190 13.89 1.98 -0.55
CA GLY A 190 15.00 1.36 -1.28
C GLY A 190 15.11 1.90 -2.72
N GLN A 191 15.19 3.22 -2.84
CA GLN A 191 15.38 3.92 -4.12
C GLN A 191 16.08 5.26 -3.88
N SER A 192 16.60 5.90 -4.94
CA SER A 192 17.21 7.23 -4.79
C SER A 192 16.16 8.32 -4.57
N PRO A 193 16.52 9.40 -3.83
CA PRO A 193 15.66 10.57 -3.67
C PRO A 193 15.20 11.19 -4.99
N GLU A 194 16.07 11.20 -6.00
CA GLU A 194 15.77 11.73 -7.34
C GLU A 194 14.63 10.98 -8.02
N VAL A 195 14.64 9.63 -7.94
CA VAL A 195 13.55 8.80 -8.47
C VAL A 195 12.25 9.10 -7.74
N LEU A 196 12.30 9.26 -6.42
CA LEU A 196 11.12 9.61 -5.61
C LEU A 196 10.59 11.00 -5.98
N MET A 197 11.46 12.00 -6.12
CA MET A 197 11.09 13.37 -6.52
C MET A 197 10.47 13.42 -7.91
N ASN A 198 11.01 12.67 -8.87
CA ASN A 198 10.43 12.60 -10.22
C ASN A 198 9.00 12.05 -10.18
N HIS A 199 8.75 11.01 -9.39
CA HIS A 199 7.40 10.48 -9.19
C HIS A 199 6.47 11.49 -8.49
N TYR A 200 7.01 12.31 -7.59
CA TYR A 200 6.24 13.36 -6.92
C TYR A 200 5.84 14.47 -7.89
N ASN A 201 6.74 14.90 -8.76
CA ASN A 201 6.48 15.97 -9.71
C ASN A 201 5.40 15.62 -10.76
N GLU A 202 5.22 14.33 -11.08
CA GLU A 202 4.17 13.88 -12.00
C GLU A 202 2.77 13.95 -11.37
N ALA A 203 2.66 13.88 -10.03
CA ALA A 203 1.38 13.71 -9.34
C ALA A 203 0.62 15.02 -9.05
N LEU A 204 1.13 16.21 -9.39
CA LEU A 204 0.85 17.46 -8.70
C LEU A 204 0.05 18.53 -9.47
N ASP A 205 -0.68 18.20 -10.53
CA ASP A 205 -1.46 19.25 -11.21
C ASP A 205 -2.52 19.87 -10.31
N TYR A 206 -3.17 19.10 -9.45
CA TYR A 206 -4.13 19.64 -8.50
C TYR A 206 -3.45 20.45 -7.38
N GLU A 207 -2.26 20.05 -6.91
CA GLU A 207 -1.51 20.82 -5.90
C GLU A 207 -0.94 22.13 -6.46
N LYS A 208 -0.53 22.12 -7.73
CA LYS A 208 -0.15 23.36 -8.44
C LYS A 208 -1.32 24.37 -8.51
N ARG A 209 -2.52 23.86 -8.78
CA ARG A 209 -3.74 24.70 -8.73
C ARG A 209 -4.06 25.18 -7.32
N ALA A 210 -3.92 24.31 -6.32
CA ALA A 210 -4.10 24.70 -4.91
C ALA A 210 -3.06 25.74 -4.46
N LEU A 211 -1.78 25.56 -4.85
CA LEU A 211 -0.73 26.55 -4.60
C LEU A 211 -1.04 27.90 -5.27
N SER A 212 -1.52 27.88 -6.54
CA SER A 212 -1.94 29.11 -7.23
C SER A 212 -3.01 29.87 -6.47
N ARG A 213 -4.00 29.14 -5.90
CA ARG A 213 -5.05 29.74 -5.04
C ARG A 213 -4.47 30.29 -3.73
N LEU A 214 -3.53 29.60 -3.09
CA LEU A 214 -2.87 30.09 -1.89
C LEU A 214 -2.06 31.36 -2.16
N VAL A 215 -1.36 31.43 -3.30
CA VAL A 215 -0.66 32.63 -3.75
C VAL A 215 -1.65 33.76 -4.03
N GLU A 216 -2.75 33.47 -4.74
CA GLU A 216 -3.80 34.45 -5.02
C GLU A 216 -4.37 35.04 -3.72
N ASN A 217 -4.75 34.22 -2.77
CA ASN A 217 -5.27 34.64 -1.48
C ASN A 217 -4.24 35.42 -0.64
N SER A 218 -2.97 35.08 -0.78
CA SER A 218 -1.86 35.78 -0.06
C SER A 218 -1.56 37.14 -0.62
N PHE A 219 -1.55 37.28 -1.96
CA PHE A 219 -1.16 38.50 -2.65
C PHE A 219 -2.33 39.42 -2.98
N TYR A 220 -3.55 38.86 -3.09
CA TYR A 220 -4.76 39.60 -3.45
C TYR A 220 -5.90 39.43 -2.44
N PRO A 221 -5.69 39.77 -1.14
CA PRO A 221 -6.63 39.46 -0.06
C PRO A 221 -8.01 40.13 -0.20
N HIS A 222 -8.21 41.03 -1.17
CA HIS A 222 -9.45 41.76 -1.41
C HIS A 222 -10.16 41.37 -2.73
N ARG A 223 -9.70 40.35 -3.44
CA ARG A 223 -10.41 39.88 -4.64
C ARG A 223 -11.42 38.83 -4.21
N GLU A 224 -12.63 39.28 -3.83
CA GLU A 224 -13.78 38.40 -3.69
C GLU A 224 -14.01 37.71 -5.04
N THR A 225 -13.69 36.42 -5.13
CA THR A 225 -14.08 35.59 -6.27
C THR A 225 -15.59 35.45 -6.20
N SER A 226 -16.28 35.84 -7.26
CA SER A 226 -17.74 35.86 -7.42
C SER A 226 -18.45 34.49 -7.23
N GLY A 227 -17.78 33.49 -6.68
CA GLY A 227 -18.32 32.19 -6.32
C GLY A 227 -18.42 31.96 -4.79
N GLU A 228 -17.61 32.65 -3.95
CA GLU A 228 -17.65 32.49 -2.51
C GLU A 228 -18.65 33.43 -1.81
N ALA A 229 -19.12 34.46 -2.52
CA ALA A 229 -20.14 35.38 -1.99
C ALA A 229 -21.49 34.68 -1.75
N GLN A 230 -21.79 33.61 -2.49
CA GLN A 230 -23.03 32.85 -2.32
C GLN A 230 -22.94 31.91 -1.12
N ASP A 231 -21.80 31.23 -0.92
CA ASP A 231 -21.59 30.34 0.22
C ASP A 231 -21.46 31.10 1.55
N SER A 232 -20.81 32.26 1.57
CA SER A 232 -20.70 33.09 2.78
C SER A 232 -22.03 33.78 3.17
N ALA A 233 -22.85 34.13 2.19
CA ALA A 233 -24.21 34.65 2.44
C ALA A 233 -25.13 33.55 2.99
N ASP A 234 -25.04 32.32 2.46
CA ASP A 234 -25.80 31.16 2.93
C ASP A 234 -25.36 30.75 4.37
N VAL A 235 -24.05 30.75 4.66
CA VAL A 235 -23.54 30.48 6.01
C VAL A 235 -23.95 31.57 7.00
N SER A 236 -23.90 32.84 6.62
CA SER A 236 -24.35 33.94 7.45
C SER A 236 -25.86 33.93 7.70
N ALA A 237 -26.66 33.57 6.69
CA ALA A 237 -28.10 33.38 6.82
C ALA A 237 -28.44 32.18 7.72
N LEU A 238 -27.69 31.08 7.60
CA LEU A 238 -27.81 29.90 8.43
C LEU A 238 -27.45 30.21 9.90
N MET A 239 -26.38 30.95 10.14
CA MET A 239 -25.96 31.40 11.47
C MET A 239 -27.01 32.33 12.11
N ALA A 240 -27.60 33.25 11.35
CA ALA A 240 -28.69 34.09 11.81
C ALA A 240 -29.95 33.29 12.19
N GLN A 241 -30.31 32.27 11.40
CA GLN A 241 -31.41 31.35 11.72
C GLN A 241 -31.14 30.51 12.97
N ILE A 242 -29.91 30.03 13.18
CA ILE A 242 -29.50 29.31 14.39
C ILE A 242 -29.61 30.19 15.62
N GLN A 243 -29.18 31.46 15.54
CA GLN A 243 -29.28 32.45 16.65
C GLN A 243 -30.72 32.81 16.99
N GLN A 244 -31.62 32.83 16.01
CA GLN A 244 -33.03 33.15 16.22
C GLN A 244 -33.89 31.93 16.66
N ASN A 245 -33.36 30.70 16.59
CA ASN A 245 -34.10 29.51 16.95
C ASN A 245 -33.33 28.63 17.97
N PRO A 246 -33.53 28.86 19.30
CA PRO A 246 -32.83 28.10 20.35
C PRO A 246 -33.09 26.60 20.34
N GLU A 247 -34.21 26.13 19.79
CA GLU A 247 -34.50 24.70 19.67
C GLU A 247 -33.68 24.03 18.56
N LEU A 248 -33.43 24.73 17.46
CA LEU A 248 -32.57 24.25 16.39
C LEU A 248 -31.11 24.12 16.85
N CYS A 249 -30.64 25.08 17.62
CA CYS A 249 -29.31 25.05 18.23
C CYS A 249 -29.16 23.85 19.19
N ARG A 250 -30.18 23.57 20.01
CA ARG A 250 -30.16 22.42 20.93
C ARG A 250 -30.18 21.07 20.21
N LYS A 251 -30.95 20.94 19.11
CA LYS A 251 -30.96 19.72 18.27
C LYS A 251 -29.63 19.47 17.55
N LEU A 252 -28.98 20.52 17.02
CA LEU A 252 -27.66 20.42 16.41
C LEU A 252 -26.58 20.03 17.43
N LEU A 253 -26.60 20.59 18.63
CA LEU A 253 -25.68 20.21 19.70
C LEU A 253 -25.92 18.76 20.15
N GLN A 254 -27.13 18.28 20.22
CA GLN A 254 -27.45 16.89 20.55
C GLN A 254 -26.98 15.92 19.45
N SER A 255 -27.12 16.28 18.18
CA SER A 255 -26.63 15.43 17.06
C SER A 255 -25.09 15.36 17.02
N LEU A 256 -24.39 16.43 17.37
CA LEU A 256 -22.92 16.45 17.45
C LEU A 256 -22.39 15.65 18.65
N THR A 257 -23.09 15.67 19.79
CA THR A 257 -22.72 14.87 20.97
C THR A 257 -23.03 13.39 20.82
N LEU A 258 -24.06 13.00 20.07
CA LEU A 258 -24.36 11.59 19.75
C LEU A 258 -23.37 11.01 18.71
N GLY A 259 -22.84 11.83 17.81
CA GLY A 259 -21.83 11.40 16.83
C GLY A 259 -20.44 11.15 17.42
N THR A 260 -20.15 11.67 18.63
CA THR A 260 -18.88 11.46 19.34
C THR A 260 -18.87 10.22 20.23
N GLN A 261 -20.02 9.64 20.55
CA GLN A 261 -20.11 8.41 21.39
C GLN A 261 -20.10 7.10 20.60
N GLN A 262 -20.10 7.14 19.27
CA GLN A 262 -19.98 5.94 18.43
C GLN A 262 -18.57 5.72 17.86
N ARG A 263 -17.55 6.42 18.37
CA ARG A 263 -16.15 6.25 18.02
C ARG A 263 -15.26 6.09 19.27
N VAL A 264 -15.62 5.15 20.12
CA VAL A 264 -14.73 4.57 21.15
C VAL A 264 -14.78 3.07 21.02
#